data_b20c3ea224d8cfa589af09c8b97cb938
#
_entry.id   b20c3ea224d8cfa589af09c8b97cb938
#
_cell.length_a   1.000
_cell.length_b   1.000
_cell.length_c   1.000
_cell.angle_alpha   90.00
_cell.angle_beta   90.00
_cell.angle_gamma   90.00
#
_symmetry.space_group_name_H-M   'P 1'
#
loop_
_entity.id
_entity.type
_entity.pdbx_description
1 polymer ?
#
loop_
_entity_poly.entity_id
_entity_poly.type
_entity_poly.pdbx_seq_one_letter_code
_entity_poly.pdbx_strand_id
1 'polypeptide(L)'
;MVLGLLKFTKSKESLFLLDEPDTHLNPAWKFDYLQLINQVVGQSESSQVIISTQDPIVVGGLKKEAVSIFERNAEGTCVKQPEVDPKGMGVAGLLTSDLFGLPTTLDSETQSALDRKRQLLYKKDRTDEETAELVRLEKELQDLGFSRTTRDPLYEKFIEKLYSRPEFQSKEITDQERKQMIDLTNEILNEIMEEENE
;
A
#
# COMPACT_ATOMS: atom_id res chain seq x y z
N MET A 1 5.84 -15.73 24.98
CA MET A 1 5.91 -17.21 24.96
C MET A 1 6.76 -17.74 23.82
N VAL A 2 6.55 -17.35 22.57
CA VAL A 2 7.29 -17.85 21.39
C VAL A 2 8.81 -17.67 21.51
N LEU A 3 9.29 -16.46 21.80
CA LEU A 3 10.73 -16.16 21.93
C LEU A 3 11.42 -17.00 23.01
N GLY A 4 10.72 -17.28 24.13
CA GLY A 4 11.22 -18.16 25.18
C GLY A 4 11.37 -19.59 24.68
N LEU A 5 10.39 -20.12 23.95
CA LEU A 5 10.44 -21.46 23.36
C LEU A 5 11.60 -21.54 22.35
N LEU A 6 11.75 -20.60 21.45
CA LEU A 6 12.87 -20.54 20.50
C LEU A 6 14.22 -20.57 21.20
N LYS A 7 14.36 -19.83 22.30
CA LYS A 7 15.60 -19.79 23.08
C LYS A 7 15.96 -21.14 23.73
N PHE A 8 14.95 -21.89 24.17
CA PHE A 8 15.17 -23.19 24.82
C PHE A 8 15.31 -24.35 23.84
N THR A 9 14.68 -24.25 22.66
CA THR A 9 14.66 -25.35 21.70
C THR A 9 15.71 -25.22 20.60
N LYS A 10 16.38 -24.06 20.48
CA LYS A 10 17.45 -23.90 19.49
C LYS A 10 18.58 -24.89 19.74
N SER A 11 18.84 -25.73 18.79
CA SER A 11 20.00 -26.65 18.74
C SER A 11 20.93 -26.22 17.59
N LYS A 12 21.96 -27.02 17.32
CA LYS A 12 22.92 -26.72 16.22
C LYS A 12 22.24 -26.69 14.83
N GLU A 13 21.15 -27.45 14.66
CA GLU A 13 20.37 -27.51 13.42
C GLU A 13 18.90 -27.50 13.79
N SER A 14 18.17 -26.44 13.44
CA SER A 14 16.76 -26.29 13.82
C SER A 14 15.95 -25.62 12.73
N LEU A 15 14.76 -26.15 12.46
CA LEU A 15 13.72 -25.53 11.64
C LEU A 15 12.58 -25.09 12.54
N PHE A 16 12.27 -23.80 12.53
CA PHE A 16 11.14 -23.23 13.25
C PHE A 16 10.05 -22.84 12.27
N LEU A 17 8.86 -23.39 12.46
CA LEU A 17 7.65 -23.04 11.72
C LEU A 17 6.72 -22.29 12.67
N LEU A 18 6.47 -21.03 12.39
CA LEU A 18 5.66 -20.15 13.22
C LEU A 18 4.46 -19.68 12.41
N ASP A 19 3.27 -20.00 12.90
CA ASP A 19 2.02 -19.62 12.27
C ASP A 19 1.38 -18.48 13.05
N GLU A 20 1.22 -17.29 12.40
CA GLU A 20 0.65 -16.07 12.98
C GLU A 20 1.18 -15.74 14.39
N PRO A 21 2.51 -15.80 14.64
CA PRO A 21 3.05 -15.68 15.99
C PRO A 21 2.93 -14.29 16.59
N ASP A 22 2.56 -13.31 15.78
CA ASP A 22 2.40 -11.90 16.11
C ASP A 22 0.95 -11.49 16.43
N THR A 23 -0.03 -12.38 16.25
CA THR A 23 -1.48 -12.08 16.38
C THR A 23 -1.85 -11.39 17.69
N HIS A 24 -1.21 -11.74 18.80
CA HIS A 24 -1.51 -11.17 20.12
C HIS A 24 -0.55 -10.06 20.56
N LEU A 25 0.34 -9.62 19.68
CA LEU A 25 1.28 -8.55 19.99
C LEU A 25 0.66 -7.17 19.68
N ASN A 26 0.99 -6.18 20.50
CA ASN A 26 0.68 -4.80 20.16
C ASN A 26 1.60 -4.31 19.02
N PRO A 27 1.22 -3.22 18.30
CA PRO A 27 1.99 -2.73 17.16
C PRO A 27 3.46 -2.43 17.45
N ALA A 28 3.79 -1.91 18.64
CA ALA A 28 5.17 -1.61 19.00
C ALA A 28 6.03 -2.90 19.08
N TRP A 29 5.47 -3.97 19.63
CA TRP A 29 6.16 -5.25 19.72
C TRP A 29 6.25 -5.97 18.36
N LYS A 30 5.27 -5.78 17.49
CA LYS A 30 5.32 -6.29 16.11
C LYS A 30 6.44 -5.64 15.32
N PHE A 31 6.65 -4.34 15.52
CA PHE A 31 7.73 -3.60 14.87
C PHE A 31 9.12 -4.18 15.17
N ASP A 32 9.36 -4.59 16.42
CA ASP A 32 10.64 -5.17 16.85
C ASP A 32 10.71 -6.71 16.72
N TYR A 33 9.61 -7.35 16.30
CA TYR A 33 9.43 -8.79 16.40
C TYR A 33 10.50 -9.58 15.63
N LEU A 34 10.78 -9.22 14.38
CA LEU A 34 11.79 -9.89 13.57
C LEU A 34 13.20 -9.68 14.12
N GLN A 35 13.48 -8.50 14.66
CA GLN A 35 14.76 -8.23 15.31
C GLN A 35 14.95 -9.11 16.55
N LEU A 36 13.91 -9.26 17.35
CA LEU A 36 13.93 -10.14 18.53
C LEU A 36 14.12 -11.61 18.16
N ILE A 37 13.45 -12.08 17.10
CA ILE A 37 13.68 -13.45 16.59
C ILE A 37 15.14 -13.62 16.15
N ASN A 38 15.66 -12.69 15.37
CA ASN A 38 17.04 -12.73 14.89
C ASN A 38 18.07 -12.72 16.04
N GLN A 39 17.82 -11.98 17.11
CA GLN A 39 18.68 -12.01 18.31
C GLN A 39 18.68 -13.38 19.00
N VAL A 40 17.55 -14.08 18.97
CA VAL A 40 17.42 -15.39 19.62
C VAL A 40 17.99 -16.51 18.75
N VAL A 41 17.71 -16.50 17.44
CA VAL A 41 18.01 -17.60 16.51
C VAL A 41 19.27 -17.33 15.69
N GLY A 42 19.53 -16.08 15.34
CA GLY A 42 20.55 -15.65 14.36
C GLY A 42 22.02 -15.90 14.76
N GLN A 43 22.29 -16.45 15.92
CA GLN A 43 23.65 -16.90 16.34
C GLN A 43 23.98 -18.32 15.85
N SER A 44 23.05 -18.99 15.18
CA SER A 44 23.23 -20.34 14.63
C SER A 44 23.15 -20.28 13.11
N GLU A 45 24.28 -20.50 12.44
CA GLU A 45 24.36 -20.52 10.96
C GLU A 45 23.56 -21.65 10.30
N SER A 46 23.04 -22.59 11.08
CA SER A 46 22.34 -23.80 10.63
C SER A 46 20.84 -23.79 10.98
N SER A 47 20.29 -22.71 11.51
CA SER A 47 18.86 -22.64 11.87
C SER A 47 18.07 -21.84 10.86
N GLN A 48 16.87 -22.32 10.51
CA GLN A 48 15.93 -21.65 9.62
C GLN A 48 14.64 -21.33 10.37
N VAL A 49 14.08 -20.13 10.11
CA VAL A 49 12.77 -19.71 10.63
C VAL A 49 11.86 -19.41 9.45
N ILE A 50 10.70 -20.02 9.42
CA ILE A 50 9.62 -19.73 8.47
C ILE A 50 8.44 -19.21 9.29
N ILE A 51 7.95 -18.05 8.91
CA ILE A 51 6.85 -17.36 9.59
C ILE A 51 5.72 -17.14 8.58
N SER A 52 4.51 -17.59 8.89
CA SER A 52 3.32 -17.11 8.22
C SER A 52 2.76 -15.92 9.00
N THR A 53 2.42 -14.85 8.31
CA THR A 53 1.78 -13.66 8.90
C THR A 53 1.01 -12.88 7.83
N GLN A 54 -0.04 -12.21 8.24
CA GLN A 54 -0.79 -11.22 7.45
C GLN A 54 -0.58 -9.79 7.96
N ASP A 55 0.40 -9.57 8.83
CA ASP A 55 0.62 -8.26 9.44
C ASP A 55 1.65 -7.44 8.64
N PRO A 56 1.25 -6.26 8.11
CA PRO A 56 2.14 -5.42 7.32
C PRO A 56 3.29 -4.83 8.14
N ILE A 57 3.15 -4.71 9.48
CA ILE A 57 4.21 -4.18 10.34
C ILE A 57 5.37 -5.18 10.39
N VAL A 58 5.06 -6.48 10.50
CA VAL A 58 6.08 -7.53 10.51
C VAL A 58 6.78 -7.62 9.17
N VAL A 59 6.01 -7.66 8.07
CA VAL A 59 6.55 -7.77 6.70
C VAL A 59 7.39 -6.56 6.31
N GLY A 60 7.03 -5.36 6.79
CA GLY A 60 7.66 -4.08 6.43
C GLY A 60 9.14 -3.94 6.78
N GLY A 61 9.70 -4.85 7.57
CA GLY A 61 11.13 -4.90 7.87
C GLY A 61 11.96 -5.77 6.92
N LEU A 62 11.32 -6.53 6.01
CA LEU A 62 11.93 -7.54 5.17
C LEU A 62 12.26 -7.05 3.76
N LYS A 63 13.30 -7.66 3.15
CA LYS A 63 13.55 -7.58 1.72
C LYS A 63 12.70 -8.61 0.98
N LYS A 64 12.43 -8.38 -0.29
CA LYS A 64 11.59 -9.25 -1.14
C LYS A 64 12.07 -10.70 -1.22
N GLU A 65 13.38 -10.94 -1.16
CA GLU A 65 13.95 -12.29 -1.19
C GLU A 65 13.56 -13.13 0.03
N ALA A 66 13.19 -12.48 1.14
CA ALA A 66 12.76 -13.15 2.37
C ALA A 66 11.23 -13.28 2.46
N VAL A 67 10.48 -12.84 1.44
CA VAL A 67 9.01 -12.83 1.46
C VAL A 67 8.46 -13.70 0.32
N SER A 68 7.47 -14.53 0.65
CA SER A 68 6.69 -15.30 -0.31
C SER A 68 5.21 -15.01 -0.10
N ILE A 69 4.54 -14.61 -1.18
CA ILE A 69 3.10 -14.32 -1.19
C ILE A 69 2.36 -15.57 -1.63
N PHE A 70 1.41 -16.02 -0.82
CA PHE A 70 0.54 -17.15 -1.15
C PHE A 70 -0.82 -16.62 -1.61
N GLU A 71 -1.16 -16.89 -2.86
CA GLU A 71 -2.46 -16.52 -3.44
C GLU A 71 -3.26 -17.75 -3.80
N ARG A 72 -4.54 -17.71 -3.51
CA ARG A 72 -5.48 -18.77 -3.91
C ARG A 72 -6.31 -18.30 -5.10
N ASN A 73 -6.22 -19.02 -6.20
CA ASN A 73 -7.02 -18.80 -7.39
C ASN A 73 -7.90 -20.02 -7.72
N ALA A 74 -8.65 -19.99 -8.83
CA ALA A 74 -9.50 -21.08 -9.26
C ALA A 74 -8.73 -22.38 -9.56
N GLU A 75 -7.46 -22.29 -9.91
CA GLU A 75 -6.60 -23.42 -10.27
C GLU A 75 -5.84 -23.99 -9.06
N GLY A 76 -5.85 -23.31 -7.92
CA GLY A 76 -5.17 -23.74 -6.70
C GLY A 76 -4.45 -22.62 -5.96
N THR A 77 -3.41 -22.98 -5.24
CA THR A 77 -2.53 -22.02 -4.52
C THR A 77 -1.27 -21.78 -5.34
N CYS A 78 -0.96 -20.52 -5.63
CA CYS A 78 0.30 -20.12 -6.23
C CYS A 78 1.15 -19.35 -5.22
N VAL A 79 2.46 -19.38 -5.43
CA VAL A 79 3.44 -18.68 -4.62
C VAL A 79 4.23 -17.75 -5.52
N LYS A 80 4.32 -16.48 -5.12
CA LYS A 80 5.11 -15.47 -5.84
C LYS A 80 5.97 -14.67 -4.87
N GLN A 81 7.01 -14.03 -5.36
CA GLN A 81 7.77 -13.03 -4.61
C GLN A 81 7.21 -11.63 -4.92
N PRO A 82 7.31 -10.68 -3.95
CA PRO A 82 6.99 -9.29 -4.20
C PRO A 82 7.84 -8.70 -5.33
N GLU A 83 7.28 -7.81 -6.14
CA GLU A 83 8.03 -7.10 -7.18
C GLU A 83 9.01 -6.09 -6.58
N VAL A 84 8.60 -5.44 -5.49
CA VAL A 84 9.35 -4.38 -4.80
C VAL A 84 9.67 -4.81 -3.37
N ASP A 85 10.77 -4.29 -2.82
CA ASP A 85 11.13 -4.53 -1.42
C ASP A 85 10.05 -3.99 -0.48
N PRO A 86 9.49 -4.81 0.44
CA PRO A 86 8.61 -4.32 1.50
C PRO A 86 9.30 -3.30 2.41
N LYS A 87 10.60 -3.48 2.60
CA LYS A 87 11.40 -2.61 3.46
C LYS A 87 11.45 -1.18 2.94
N GLY A 88 10.96 -0.27 3.74
CA GLY A 88 10.95 1.16 3.42
C GLY A 88 9.65 1.70 2.83
N MET A 89 8.70 0.81 2.46
CA MET A 89 7.40 1.26 1.92
C MET A 89 6.49 1.91 2.99
N GLY A 90 6.67 1.54 4.25
CA GLY A 90 5.74 1.91 5.32
C GLY A 90 4.41 1.14 5.25
N VAL A 91 3.64 1.14 6.35
CA VAL A 91 2.42 0.31 6.47
C VAL A 91 1.38 0.67 5.40
N ALA A 92 1.15 1.95 5.13
CA ALA A 92 0.17 2.37 4.12
C ALA A 92 0.57 1.93 2.71
N GLY A 93 1.85 2.06 2.36
CA GLY A 93 2.38 1.60 1.08
C GLY A 93 2.27 0.08 0.91
N LEU A 94 2.57 -0.67 1.97
CA LEU A 94 2.43 -2.13 1.97
C LEU A 94 0.99 -2.57 1.76
N LEU A 95 0.05 -1.96 2.48
CA LEU A 95 -1.37 -2.30 2.38
C LEU A 95 -1.92 -2.08 0.96
N THR A 96 -1.42 -1.07 0.24
CA THR A 96 -1.87 -0.76 -1.12
C THR A 96 -0.99 -1.37 -2.22
N SER A 97 0.05 -2.11 -1.86
CA SER A 97 0.91 -2.85 -2.80
C SER A 97 0.31 -4.20 -3.20
N ASP A 98 1.01 -4.90 -4.09
CA ASP A 98 0.71 -6.27 -4.52
C ASP A 98 0.76 -7.31 -3.38
N LEU A 99 1.37 -6.97 -2.24
CA LEU A 99 1.42 -7.83 -1.06
C LEU A 99 0.05 -7.99 -0.39
N PHE A 100 -0.72 -6.92 -0.30
CA PHE A 100 -2.01 -6.90 0.42
C PHE A 100 -3.19 -6.53 -0.48
N GLY A 101 -2.94 -5.82 -1.58
CA GLY A 101 -3.93 -5.53 -2.62
C GLY A 101 -5.09 -4.64 -2.21
N LEU A 102 -4.97 -3.86 -1.12
CA LEU A 102 -6.01 -2.92 -0.73
C LEU A 102 -6.08 -1.75 -1.71
N PRO A 103 -7.26 -1.36 -2.17
CA PRO A 103 -7.41 -0.23 -3.10
C PRO A 103 -7.09 1.12 -2.41
N THR A 104 -7.24 1.18 -1.10
CA THR A 104 -7.01 2.38 -0.28
C THR A 104 -6.81 2.01 1.18
N THR A 105 -6.18 2.90 1.94
CA THR A 105 -6.08 2.80 3.42
C THR A 105 -7.12 3.64 4.15
N LEU A 106 -8.01 4.28 3.40
CA LEU A 106 -9.11 5.07 3.95
C LEU A 106 -10.33 4.18 4.21
N ASP A 107 -11.19 4.62 5.09
CA ASP A 107 -12.51 4.03 5.24
C ASP A 107 -13.38 4.28 4.00
N SER A 108 -14.39 3.44 3.80
CA SER A 108 -15.23 3.44 2.61
C SER A 108 -16.00 4.74 2.38
N GLU A 109 -16.42 5.41 3.46
CA GLU A 109 -17.19 6.66 3.41
C GLU A 109 -16.28 7.81 2.97
N THR A 110 -15.14 7.96 3.62
CA THR A 110 -14.13 8.98 3.27
C THR A 110 -13.61 8.80 1.83
N GLN A 111 -13.36 7.55 1.41
CA GLN A 111 -12.94 7.27 0.05
C GLN A 111 -14.02 7.69 -0.97
N SER A 112 -15.28 7.34 -0.71
CA SER A 112 -16.40 7.72 -1.56
C SER A 112 -16.59 9.23 -1.66
N ALA A 113 -16.45 9.94 -0.56
CA ALA A 113 -16.51 11.40 -0.50
C ALA A 113 -15.38 12.04 -1.32
N LEU A 114 -14.15 11.51 -1.23
CA LEU A 114 -13.02 11.96 -2.04
C LEU A 114 -13.24 11.72 -3.54
N ASP A 115 -13.70 10.54 -3.91
CA ASP A 115 -13.94 10.20 -5.31
C ASP A 115 -15.07 11.06 -5.89
N ARG A 116 -16.12 11.30 -5.10
CA ARG A 116 -17.21 12.18 -5.51
C ARG A 116 -16.75 13.63 -5.65
N LYS A 117 -15.94 14.12 -4.71
CA LYS A 117 -15.30 15.45 -4.82
C LYS A 117 -14.48 15.58 -6.10
N ARG A 118 -13.63 14.59 -6.41
CA ARG A 118 -12.82 14.57 -7.63
C ARG A 118 -13.69 14.61 -8.88
N GLN A 119 -14.73 13.76 -8.97
CA GLN A 119 -15.66 13.76 -10.09
C GLN A 119 -16.29 15.16 -10.33
N LEU A 120 -16.72 15.80 -9.24
CA LEU A 120 -17.31 17.14 -9.31
C LEU A 120 -16.29 18.21 -9.68
N LEU A 121 -15.06 18.13 -9.19
CA LEU A 121 -14.00 19.10 -9.53
C LEU A 121 -13.68 19.12 -11.03
N TYR A 122 -13.62 17.95 -11.67
CA TYR A 122 -13.23 17.84 -13.09
C TYR A 122 -14.41 17.92 -14.07
N LYS A 123 -15.64 17.99 -13.57
CA LYS A 123 -16.82 18.20 -14.42
C LYS A 123 -16.89 19.66 -14.91
N LYS A 124 -16.84 19.87 -16.24
CA LYS A 124 -16.83 21.22 -16.84
C LYS A 124 -18.15 21.99 -16.64
N ASP A 125 -19.29 21.30 -16.78
CA ASP A 125 -20.63 21.88 -16.67
C ASP A 125 -21.33 21.33 -15.42
N ARG A 126 -21.08 21.96 -14.27
CA ARG A 126 -21.72 21.63 -13.00
C ARG A 126 -23.04 22.38 -12.87
N THR A 127 -24.04 21.69 -12.31
CA THR A 127 -25.27 22.33 -11.86
C THR A 127 -25.04 23.09 -10.55
N ASP A 128 -25.98 23.96 -10.18
CA ASP A 128 -25.91 24.68 -8.89
C ASP A 128 -25.94 23.71 -7.71
N GLU A 129 -26.70 22.61 -7.82
CA GLU A 129 -26.76 21.55 -6.81
C GLU A 129 -25.42 20.83 -6.66
N GLU A 130 -24.76 20.49 -7.77
CA GLU A 130 -23.44 19.85 -7.79
C GLU A 130 -22.34 20.79 -7.25
N THR A 131 -22.48 22.08 -7.47
CA THR A 131 -21.57 23.08 -6.90
C THR A 131 -21.75 23.19 -5.39
N ALA A 132 -22.99 23.17 -4.89
CA ALA A 132 -23.28 23.14 -3.46
C ALA A 132 -22.79 21.84 -2.80
N GLU A 133 -22.94 20.70 -3.48
CA GLU A 133 -22.42 19.41 -3.03
C GLU A 133 -20.89 19.44 -2.91
N LEU A 134 -20.19 20.02 -3.89
CA LEU A 134 -18.73 20.16 -3.87
C LEU A 134 -18.25 20.96 -2.64
N VAL A 135 -18.88 22.10 -2.37
CA VAL A 135 -18.56 22.94 -1.20
C VAL A 135 -18.77 22.18 0.11
N ARG A 136 -19.85 21.39 0.18
CA ARG A 136 -20.13 20.56 1.35
C ARG A 136 -19.04 19.50 1.57
N LEU A 137 -18.69 18.75 0.51
CA LEU A 137 -17.63 17.72 0.55
C LEU A 137 -16.27 18.31 0.88
N GLU A 138 -15.96 19.51 0.37
CA GLU A 138 -14.73 20.22 0.71
C GLU A 138 -14.63 20.50 2.21
N LYS A 139 -15.70 21.00 2.78
CA LYS A 139 -15.76 21.30 4.22
C LYS A 139 -15.62 20.02 5.06
N GLU A 140 -16.37 18.98 4.70
CA GLU A 140 -16.34 17.69 5.39
C GLU A 140 -14.94 17.08 5.39
N LEU A 141 -14.29 17.01 4.22
CA LEU A 141 -12.92 16.49 4.09
C LEU A 141 -11.88 17.39 4.77
N GLN A 142 -12.12 18.71 4.80
CA GLN A 142 -11.27 19.66 5.54
C GLN A 142 -11.33 19.41 7.05
N ASP A 143 -12.51 19.16 7.60
CA ASP A 143 -12.72 18.86 9.01
C ASP A 143 -12.03 17.54 9.40
N LEU A 144 -11.95 16.57 8.49
CA LEU A 144 -11.17 15.33 8.64
C LEU A 144 -9.65 15.52 8.50
N GLY A 145 -9.18 16.74 8.22
CA GLY A 145 -7.75 17.05 8.10
C GLY A 145 -7.12 16.79 6.73
N PHE A 146 -7.91 16.36 5.73
CA PHE A 146 -7.42 16.07 4.37
C PHE A 146 -6.81 17.26 3.64
N SER A 147 -7.15 18.49 4.04
CA SER A 147 -6.64 19.72 3.41
C SER A 147 -5.24 20.12 3.88
N ARG A 148 -4.69 19.45 4.90
CA ARG A 148 -3.42 19.83 5.52
C ARG A 148 -2.25 18.92 5.14
N THR A 149 -2.49 17.78 4.51
CA THR A 149 -1.44 16.88 4.08
C THR A 149 -0.89 17.32 2.72
N THR A 150 0.28 17.94 2.75
CA THR A 150 1.21 18.17 1.64
C THR A 150 0.55 18.34 0.26
N ARG A 151 0.12 19.56 -0.03
CA ARG A 151 -0.16 19.97 -1.40
C ARG A 151 1.20 20.20 -2.08
N ASP A 152 1.70 19.19 -2.75
CA ASP A 152 2.71 19.38 -3.77
C ASP A 152 2.00 19.98 -5.00
N PRO A 153 2.30 21.21 -5.41
CA PRO A 153 1.65 21.86 -6.55
C PRO A 153 1.84 21.06 -7.85
N LEU A 154 2.93 20.37 -8.01
CA LEU A 154 3.22 19.47 -9.11
C LEU A 154 2.27 18.26 -9.13
N TYR A 155 2.07 17.64 -7.98
CA TYR A 155 1.14 16.53 -7.84
C TYR A 155 -0.32 16.96 -8.10
N GLU A 156 -0.74 18.15 -7.66
CA GLU A 156 -2.07 18.68 -7.97
C GLU A 156 -2.27 18.88 -9.49
N LYS A 157 -1.30 19.50 -10.18
CA LYS A 157 -1.33 19.65 -11.66
C LYS A 157 -1.34 18.31 -12.39
N PHE A 158 -0.53 17.35 -11.91
CA PHE A 158 -0.49 16.00 -12.46
C PHE A 158 -1.86 15.31 -12.33
N ILE A 159 -2.46 15.34 -11.16
CA ILE A 159 -3.79 14.76 -10.91
C ILE A 159 -4.87 15.46 -11.75
N GLU A 160 -4.83 16.79 -11.87
CA GLU A 160 -5.75 17.55 -12.72
C GLU A 160 -5.67 17.12 -14.19
N LYS A 161 -4.46 17.06 -14.76
CA LYS A 161 -4.25 16.60 -16.13
C LYS A 161 -4.64 15.13 -16.33
N LEU A 162 -4.34 14.27 -15.34
CA LEU A 162 -4.70 12.85 -15.37
C LEU A 162 -6.22 12.65 -15.49
N TYR A 163 -6.99 13.26 -14.58
CA TYR A 163 -8.46 13.11 -14.55
C TYR A 163 -9.19 13.91 -15.65
N SER A 164 -8.55 14.84 -16.31
CA SER A 164 -9.13 15.50 -17.48
C SER A 164 -9.15 14.60 -18.72
N ARG A 165 -8.44 13.49 -18.72
CA ARG A 165 -8.37 12.54 -19.85
C ARG A 165 -9.43 11.43 -19.69
N PRO A 166 -10.23 11.14 -20.74
CA PRO A 166 -11.33 10.15 -20.68
C PRO A 166 -10.88 8.74 -20.26
N GLU A 167 -9.64 8.36 -20.59
CA GLU A 167 -9.06 7.03 -20.37
C GLU A 167 -8.93 6.69 -18.88
N PHE A 168 -8.85 7.71 -18.01
CA PHE A 168 -8.72 7.55 -16.56
C PHE A 168 -10.05 7.63 -15.80
N GLN A 169 -11.17 7.70 -16.51
CA GLN A 169 -12.52 7.84 -15.93
C GLN A 169 -13.28 6.51 -15.77
N SER A 170 -12.72 5.36 -16.21
CA SER A 170 -13.41 4.07 -16.13
C SER A 170 -13.08 3.28 -14.85
N LYS A 171 -14.08 2.54 -14.34
CA LYS A 171 -14.02 1.85 -13.04
C LYS A 171 -13.37 0.46 -13.07
N GLU A 172 -13.13 -0.13 -14.24
CA GLU A 172 -12.50 -1.46 -14.38
C GLU A 172 -11.36 -1.38 -15.38
N ILE A 173 -10.15 -1.61 -14.90
CA ILE A 173 -8.92 -1.49 -15.70
C ILE A 173 -8.38 -2.88 -15.99
N THR A 174 -8.25 -3.22 -17.27
CA THR A 174 -7.57 -4.43 -17.74
C THR A 174 -6.05 -4.22 -17.72
N ASP A 175 -5.27 -5.33 -17.73
CA ASP A 175 -3.79 -5.26 -17.74
C ASP A 175 -3.22 -4.50 -18.96
N GLN A 176 -3.95 -4.51 -20.06
CA GLN A 176 -3.59 -3.78 -21.27
C GLN A 176 -3.79 -2.27 -21.11
N GLU A 177 -4.90 -1.88 -20.47
CA GLU A 177 -5.20 -0.48 -20.12
C GLU A 177 -4.23 0.04 -19.06
N ARG A 178 -3.80 -0.81 -18.12
CA ARG A 178 -2.80 -0.46 -17.11
C ARG A 178 -1.46 -0.07 -17.73
N LYS A 179 -1.01 -0.78 -18.76
CA LYS A 179 0.20 -0.41 -19.52
C LYS A 179 0.03 0.92 -20.24
N GLN A 180 -1.09 1.12 -20.92
CA GLN A 180 -1.40 2.38 -21.60
C GLN A 180 -1.48 3.56 -20.62
N MET A 181 -2.00 3.33 -19.40
CA MET A 181 -2.02 4.33 -18.34
C MET A 181 -0.62 4.73 -17.88
N ILE A 182 0.30 3.79 -17.79
CA ILE A 182 1.71 4.09 -17.42
C ILE A 182 2.37 4.96 -18.48
N ASP A 183 2.17 4.65 -19.76
CA ASP A 183 2.74 5.41 -20.87
C ASP A 183 2.16 6.86 -20.91
N LEU A 184 0.84 7.00 -20.75
CA LEU A 184 0.16 8.29 -20.62
C LEU A 184 0.59 9.08 -19.38
N THR A 185 0.86 8.38 -18.28
CA THR A 185 1.35 9.00 -17.06
C THR A 185 2.73 9.63 -17.27
N ASN A 186 3.62 8.93 -17.96
CA ASN A 186 4.95 9.44 -18.30
C ASN A 186 4.88 10.63 -19.26
N GLU A 187 3.95 10.61 -20.22
CA GLU A 187 3.72 11.74 -21.13
C GLU A 187 3.25 13.00 -20.37
N ILE A 188 2.30 12.85 -19.44
CA ILE A 188 1.80 13.96 -18.62
C ILE A 188 2.92 14.54 -17.72
N LEU A 189 3.76 13.67 -17.13
CA LEU A 189 4.89 14.13 -16.33
C LEU A 189 5.87 14.95 -17.16
N ASN A 190 6.18 14.52 -18.39
CA ASN A 190 7.05 15.27 -19.28
C ASN A 190 6.44 16.63 -19.67
N GLU A 191 5.13 16.69 -20.00
CA GLU A 191 4.44 17.94 -20.27
C GLU A 191 4.53 18.93 -19.09
N ILE A 192 4.35 18.44 -17.85
CA ILE A 192 4.44 19.29 -16.65
C ILE A 192 5.87 19.80 -16.43
N MET A 193 6.88 18.96 -16.63
CA MET A 193 8.28 19.34 -16.49
C MET A 193 8.73 20.34 -17.57
N GLU A 194 8.16 20.29 -18.77
CA GLU A 194 8.41 21.26 -19.84
C GLU A 194 7.77 22.62 -19.50
N GLU A 195 6.53 22.63 -18.97
CA GLU A 195 5.84 23.86 -18.54
C GLU A 195 6.51 24.59 -17.36
N GLU A 196 7.28 23.90 -16.51
CA GLU A 196 8.01 24.53 -15.40
C GLU A 196 9.38 25.11 -15.79
N ASN A 197 9.89 24.72 -16.96
CA ASN A 197 11.17 25.22 -17.47
C ASN A 197 11.02 26.45 -18.42
N GLU A 198 9.79 26.87 -18.72
CA GLU A 198 9.46 28.11 -19.42
C GLU A 198 9.10 29.24 -18.41
#